data_7c77f10549cf6aeb9f3fa8287c9f6799
#
_entry.id   7c77f10549cf6aeb9f3fa8287c9f6799
#
_cell.length_a   1.000
_cell.length_b   1.000
_cell.length_c   1.000
_cell.angle_alpha   90.00
_cell.angle_beta   90.00
_cell.angle_gamma   90.00
#
_symmetry.space_group_name_H-M   'P 1'
#
loop_
_entity.id
_entity.type
_entity.pdbx_description
1 polymer ?
#
loop_
_entity_poly.entity_id
_entity_poly.type
_entity_poly.pdbx_seq_one_letter_code
_entity_poly.pdbx_strand_id
1 'polypeptide(L)'
;MLLGLHAGSIMHTNVVTDIQIAKKAGYDAIEIWIPKLERYLDAGYRAEELLSDLGSLRPAMLNCLLHIERQGPGARRELREHCERLCATAKTLHCPTLQVVALNALRGEPWPEIRTKIGRSLAELADIAAPFGVRLALEPVSFAPLHTLAQALEVLDVASRDNVGLCVDTFHLWTGGTPWDEVAALDPSLIIVVHISDVTPRKGEEWSDTDRDVLPGDGILPLKEGIAAIRATGYDGLWSVELLGAYHWEWDPVVLAWELKRRTESLLAD
;
A
#
# COMPACT_ATOMS: atom_id res chain seq x y z
N MET A 1 -4.06 -17.46 1.52
CA MET A 1 -4.62 -16.09 1.38
C MET A 1 -4.88 -15.49 2.77
N LEU A 2 -4.50 -14.25 3.03
CA LEU A 2 -4.76 -13.49 4.26
C LEU A 2 -5.58 -12.25 3.92
N LEU A 3 -6.50 -11.84 4.80
CA LEU A 3 -7.26 -10.62 4.64
C LEU A 3 -6.76 -9.54 5.63
N GLY A 4 -6.36 -8.39 5.09
CA GLY A 4 -5.84 -7.24 5.83
C GLY A 4 -6.80 -6.06 5.87
N LEU A 5 -6.69 -5.26 6.92
CA LEU A 5 -7.28 -3.93 7.02
C LEU A 5 -6.20 -2.88 6.78
N HIS A 6 -6.37 -2.03 5.79
CA HIS A 6 -5.57 -0.83 5.64
C HIS A 6 -6.04 0.25 6.63
N ALA A 7 -5.15 0.71 7.52
CA ALA A 7 -5.53 1.64 8.60
C ALA A 7 -5.97 3.04 8.11
N GLY A 8 -5.69 3.40 6.85
CA GLY A 8 -6.23 4.59 6.20
C GLY A 8 -7.74 4.53 5.98
N SER A 9 -8.32 3.33 5.88
CA SER A 9 -9.77 3.15 5.72
C SER A 9 -10.57 3.61 6.95
N ILE A 10 -9.94 3.64 8.12
CA ILE A 10 -10.51 4.12 9.39
C ILE A 10 -9.74 5.37 9.88
N MET A 11 -9.70 6.40 9.04
CA MET A 11 -8.79 7.55 9.14
C MET A 11 -8.77 8.25 10.52
N HIS A 12 -9.92 8.41 11.16
CA HIS A 12 -10.08 9.25 12.36
C HIS A 12 -9.69 8.56 13.67
N THR A 13 -9.10 7.38 13.62
CA THR A 13 -8.62 6.63 14.76
C THR A 13 -7.11 6.81 15.00
N ASN A 14 -6.55 6.14 16.01
CA ASN A 14 -5.12 6.07 16.28
C ASN A 14 -4.63 4.62 16.14
N VAL A 15 -3.31 4.42 16.09
CA VAL A 15 -2.70 3.11 15.81
C VAL A 15 -3.15 2.01 16.79
N VAL A 16 -3.30 2.31 18.08
CA VAL A 16 -3.78 1.33 19.08
C VAL A 16 -5.23 0.94 18.81
N THR A 17 -6.07 1.95 18.54
CA THR A 17 -7.48 1.74 18.20
C THR A 17 -7.62 0.98 16.89
N ASP A 18 -6.80 1.25 15.88
CA ASP A 18 -6.79 0.53 14.60
C ASP A 18 -6.55 -0.98 14.80
N ILE A 19 -5.57 -1.32 15.63
CA ILE A 19 -5.25 -2.71 15.98
C ILE A 19 -6.45 -3.39 16.66
N GLN A 20 -7.08 -2.71 17.62
CA GLN A 20 -8.24 -3.23 18.32
C GLN A 20 -9.44 -3.44 17.40
N ILE A 21 -9.68 -2.50 16.45
CA ILE A 21 -10.73 -2.59 15.45
C ILE A 21 -10.50 -3.76 14.50
N ALA A 22 -9.28 -3.90 13.96
CA ALA A 22 -8.93 -5.00 13.07
C ALA A 22 -9.14 -6.37 13.74
N LYS A 23 -8.72 -6.51 15.01
CA LYS A 23 -8.96 -7.72 15.82
C LYS A 23 -10.45 -7.97 16.02
N LYS A 24 -11.22 -6.94 16.40
CA LYS A 24 -12.65 -7.05 16.66
C LYS A 24 -13.45 -7.38 15.39
N ALA A 25 -13.03 -6.86 14.26
CA ALA A 25 -13.62 -7.20 12.96
C ALA A 25 -13.16 -8.56 12.41
N GLY A 26 -12.15 -9.20 13.03
CA GLY A 26 -11.67 -10.53 12.67
C GLY A 26 -10.76 -10.57 11.44
N TYR A 27 -9.97 -9.54 11.21
CA TYR A 27 -8.93 -9.54 10.18
C TYR A 27 -7.75 -10.42 10.59
N ASP A 28 -7.05 -10.99 9.59
CA ASP A 28 -5.82 -11.76 9.78
C ASP A 28 -4.60 -10.84 9.97
N ALA A 29 -4.64 -9.67 9.32
CA ALA A 29 -3.53 -8.73 9.26
C ALA A 29 -4.00 -7.27 9.29
N ILE A 30 -3.06 -6.38 9.59
CA ILE A 30 -3.25 -4.93 9.51
C ILE A 30 -2.08 -4.29 8.78
N GLU A 31 -2.37 -3.32 7.94
CA GLU A 31 -1.40 -2.37 7.43
C GLU A 31 -1.43 -1.12 8.31
N ILE A 32 -0.29 -0.81 8.90
CA ILE A 32 -0.17 0.29 9.84
C ILE A 32 0.13 1.57 9.06
N TRP A 33 -0.76 2.56 9.15
CA TRP A 33 -0.54 3.84 8.50
C TRP A 33 0.52 4.66 9.22
N ILE A 34 1.61 4.99 8.52
CA ILE A 34 2.81 5.62 9.09
C ILE A 34 2.49 6.90 9.86
N PRO A 35 1.64 7.84 9.39
CA PRO A 35 1.37 9.05 10.18
C PRO A 35 0.74 8.79 11.55
N LYS A 36 -0.06 7.71 11.70
CA LYS A 36 -0.61 7.32 13.01
C LYS A 36 0.44 6.70 13.91
N LEU A 37 1.34 5.89 13.31
CA LEU A 37 2.46 5.28 14.02
C LEU A 37 3.45 6.35 14.50
N GLU A 38 3.83 7.28 13.63
CA GLU A 38 4.75 8.37 14.00
C GLU A 38 4.17 9.25 15.10
N ARG A 39 2.89 9.62 15.00
CA ARG A 39 2.21 10.36 16.08
C ARG A 39 2.26 9.63 17.42
N TYR A 40 2.17 8.30 17.41
CA TYR A 40 2.28 7.47 18.62
C TYR A 40 3.70 7.51 19.19
N LEU A 41 4.72 7.36 18.34
CA LEU A 41 6.12 7.41 18.74
C LEU A 41 6.54 8.82 19.21
N ASP A 42 6.08 9.87 18.54
CA ASP A 42 6.33 11.28 18.90
C ASP A 42 5.69 11.66 20.23
N ALA A 43 4.60 10.98 20.62
CA ALA A 43 3.99 11.13 21.95
C ALA A 43 4.81 10.46 23.07
N GLY A 44 5.94 9.82 22.73
CA GLY A 44 6.88 9.20 23.67
C GLY A 44 6.62 7.72 23.96
N TYR A 45 5.68 7.08 23.27
CA TYR A 45 5.45 5.64 23.33
C TYR A 45 6.48 4.88 22.49
N ARG A 46 6.66 3.59 22.77
CA ARG A 46 7.62 2.75 22.06
C ARG A 46 6.91 1.73 21.18
N ALA A 47 7.52 1.38 20.05
CA ALA A 47 6.96 0.40 19.13
C ALA A 47 6.73 -0.97 19.78
N GLU A 48 7.60 -1.40 20.71
CA GLU A 48 7.47 -2.67 21.44
C GLU A 48 6.15 -2.76 22.23
N GLU A 49 5.60 -1.64 22.66
CA GLU A 49 4.34 -1.61 23.41
C GLU A 49 3.15 -2.06 22.54
N LEU A 50 3.21 -1.81 21.23
CA LEU A 50 2.18 -2.27 20.30
C LEU A 50 2.17 -3.78 20.09
N LEU A 51 3.25 -4.51 20.43
CA LEU A 51 3.30 -5.98 20.31
C LEU A 51 2.24 -6.66 21.17
N SER A 52 1.97 -6.12 22.36
CA SER A 52 0.94 -6.65 23.25
C SER A 52 -0.47 -6.41 22.69
N ASP A 53 -0.71 -5.25 22.06
CA ASP A 53 -1.98 -4.92 21.42
C ASP A 53 -2.23 -5.77 20.18
N LEU A 54 -1.19 -5.98 19.36
CA LEU A 54 -1.24 -6.83 18.16
C LEU A 54 -1.65 -8.27 18.53
N GLY A 55 -1.00 -8.91 19.50
CA GLY A 55 -1.27 -10.29 19.87
C GLY A 55 -1.11 -11.23 18.67
N SER A 56 -2.20 -11.82 18.17
CA SER A 56 -2.21 -12.70 16.99
C SER A 56 -2.42 -11.99 15.66
N LEU A 57 -2.83 -10.72 15.68
CA LEU A 57 -2.99 -9.91 14.46
C LEU A 57 -1.61 -9.63 13.85
N ARG A 58 -1.45 -9.90 12.55
CA ARG A 58 -0.17 -9.71 11.86
C ARG A 58 0.00 -8.27 11.39
N PRO A 59 1.03 -7.54 11.81
CA PRO A 59 1.40 -6.28 11.16
C PRO A 59 2.04 -6.64 9.81
N ALA A 60 1.31 -6.40 8.72
CA ALA A 60 1.71 -6.89 7.41
C ALA A 60 2.57 -5.89 6.63
N MET A 61 2.29 -4.60 6.80
CA MET A 61 2.99 -3.54 6.08
C MET A 61 2.93 -2.22 6.86
N LEU A 62 3.98 -1.41 6.80
CA LEU A 62 3.93 0.02 7.11
C LEU A 62 3.57 0.79 5.84
N ASN A 63 2.51 1.57 5.89
CA ASN A 63 1.93 2.28 4.74
C ASN A 63 1.91 3.79 5.00
N CYS A 64 2.54 4.66 4.19
CA CYS A 64 3.54 4.40 3.16
C CYS A 64 4.68 5.45 3.24
N LEU A 65 5.86 5.13 2.74
CA LEU A 65 6.95 6.09 2.56
C LEU A 65 6.77 6.79 1.22
N LEU A 66 6.33 8.05 1.28
CA LEU A 66 6.01 8.86 0.10
C LEU A 66 7.21 9.60 -0.48
N HIS A 67 7.08 10.00 -1.76
CA HIS A 67 8.05 10.85 -2.47
C HIS A 67 9.45 10.23 -2.55
N ILE A 68 9.53 8.94 -2.87
CA ILE A 68 10.84 8.28 -3.01
C ILE A 68 11.66 8.85 -4.16
N GLU A 69 11.03 9.57 -5.09
CA GLU A 69 11.64 10.23 -6.25
C GLU A 69 12.30 11.59 -5.93
N ARG A 70 12.18 12.09 -4.69
CA ARG A 70 12.69 13.41 -4.30
C ARG A 70 14.18 13.57 -4.62
N GLN A 71 14.55 14.76 -5.07
CA GLN A 71 15.91 15.11 -5.51
C GLN A 71 16.57 16.11 -4.55
N GLY A 72 17.86 16.30 -4.73
CA GLY A 72 18.66 17.20 -3.92
C GLY A 72 19.23 16.55 -2.65
N PRO A 73 20.44 16.95 -2.22
CA PRO A 73 21.19 16.23 -1.17
C PRO A 73 20.49 16.25 0.19
N GLY A 74 19.80 17.33 0.55
CA GLY A 74 19.03 17.45 1.80
C GLY A 74 17.85 16.50 1.81
N ALA A 75 16.96 16.60 0.80
CA ALA A 75 15.77 15.78 0.69
C ALA A 75 16.11 14.26 0.56
N ARG A 76 17.22 13.93 -0.13
CA ARG A 76 17.70 12.55 -0.22
C ARG A 76 18.19 12.03 1.13
N ARG A 77 18.90 12.85 1.90
CA ARG A 77 19.32 12.46 3.26
C ARG A 77 18.14 12.20 4.17
N GLU A 78 17.17 13.10 4.21
CA GLU A 78 15.95 12.94 4.99
C GLU A 78 15.17 11.68 4.61
N LEU A 79 15.08 11.36 3.31
CA LEU A 79 14.43 10.14 2.84
C LEU A 79 15.14 8.89 3.35
N ARG A 80 16.46 8.83 3.28
CA ARG A 80 17.26 7.69 3.79
C ARG A 80 17.08 7.50 5.29
N GLU A 81 17.22 8.58 6.06
CA GLU A 81 17.06 8.56 7.52
C GLU A 81 15.64 8.14 7.91
N HIS A 82 14.62 8.59 7.15
CA HIS A 82 13.24 8.20 7.38
C HIS A 82 13.03 6.71 7.06
N CYS A 83 13.52 6.23 5.93
CA CYS A 83 13.47 4.81 5.56
C CYS A 83 14.13 3.93 6.63
N GLU A 84 15.32 4.31 7.11
CA GLU A 84 16.03 3.55 8.14
C GLU A 84 15.24 3.47 9.46
N ARG A 85 14.68 4.60 9.92
CA ARG A 85 13.82 4.61 11.13
C ARG A 85 12.58 3.73 10.96
N LEU A 86 11.92 3.79 9.79
CA LEU A 86 10.75 2.96 9.50
C LEU A 86 11.11 1.48 9.44
N CYS A 87 12.23 1.12 8.82
CA CYS A 87 12.70 -0.26 8.77
C CYS A 87 13.09 -0.81 10.15
N ALA A 88 13.70 0.00 11.01
CA ALA A 88 13.99 -0.37 12.39
C ALA A 88 12.69 -0.62 13.19
N THR A 89 11.70 0.26 13.02
CA THR A 89 10.38 0.09 13.64
C THR A 89 9.64 -1.13 13.10
N ALA A 90 9.68 -1.36 11.78
CA ALA A 90 9.11 -2.54 11.14
C ALA A 90 9.71 -3.84 11.70
N LYS A 91 11.04 -3.88 11.85
CA LYS A 91 11.73 -5.03 12.47
C LYS A 91 11.26 -5.26 13.91
N THR A 92 11.13 -4.20 14.72
CA THR A 92 10.62 -4.29 16.09
C THR A 92 9.20 -4.86 16.14
N LEU A 93 8.35 -4.44 15.21
CA LEU A 93 6.95 -4.89 15.11
C LEU A 93 6.81 -6.26 14.43
N HIS A 94 7.88 -6.88 13.95
CA HIS A 94 7.85 -8.06 13.08
C HIS A 94 7.04 -7.84 11.79
N CYS A 95 7.01 -6.60 11.31
CA CYS A 95 6.34 -6.19 10.08
C CYS A 95 7.29 -6.38 8.88
N PRO A 96 6.98 -7.26 7.92
CA PRO A 96 7.94 -7.65 6.89
C PRO A 96 8.07 -6.66 5.74
N THR A 97 7.18 -5.65 5.66
CA THR A 97 7.05 -4.84 4.45
C THR A 97 6.92 -3.35 4.77
N LEU A 98 7.52 -2.53 3.92
CA LEU A 98 7.32 -1.08 3.84
C LEU A 98 6.82 -0.73 2.44
N GLN A 99 5.65 -0.11 2.34
CA GLN A 99 5.17 0.44 1.07
C GLN A 99 5.93 1.72 0.72
N VAL A 100 6.27 1.86 -0.55
CA VAL A 100 6.98 3.01 -1.09
C VAL A 100 6.27 3.56 -2.33
N VAL A 101 6.13 4.89 -2.39
CA VAL A 101 5.37 5.56 -3.45
C VAL A 101 6.17 6.74 -4.01
N ALA A 102 6.25 6.78 -5.35
CA ALA A 102 6.74 7.94 -6.09
C ALA A 102 5.54 8.79 -6.55
N LEU A 103 5.56 10.09 -6.26
CA LEU A 103 4.49 11.00 -6.64
C LEU A 103 4.94 11.97 -7.75
N ASN A 104 4.73 13.26 -7.57
CA ASN A 104 4.74 14.23 -8.66
C ASN A 104 6.02 15.10 -8.76
N ALA A 105 7.07 14.84 -7.98
CA ALA A 105 8.28 15.66 -7.98
C ALA A 105 9.05 15.64 -9.33
N LEU A 106 8.81 14.62 -10.16
CA LEU A 106 9.40 14.49 -11.50
C LEU A 106 8.40 14.72 -12.64
N ARG A 107 7.21 15.25 -12.35
CA ARG A 107 6.18 15.50 -13.38
C ARG A 107 6.71 16.44 -14.45
N GLY A 108 6.57 16.01 -15.72
CA GLY A 108 7.04 16.75 -16.89
C GLY A 108 8.42 16.35 -17.38
N GLU A 109 9.16 15.51 -16.66
CA GLU A 109 10.38 14.91 -17.17
C GLU A 109 10.08 13.75 -18.15
N PRO A 110 11.00 13.41 -19.09
CA PRO A 110 10.84 12.23 -19.94
C PRO A 110 10.85 10.93 -19.13
N TRP A 111 10.00 9.96 -19.50
CA TRP A 111 9.88 8.68 -18.81
C TRP A 111 11.22 7.94 -18.57
N PRO A 112 12.17 7.87 -19.52
CA PRO A 112 13.45 7.21 -19.27
C PRO A 112 14.28 7.82 -18.13
N GLU A 113 14.13 9.14 -17.89
CA GLU A 113 14.79 9.84 -16.79
C GLU A 113 14.04 9.58 -15.48
N ILE A 114 12.71 9.67 -15.48
CA ILE A 114 11.84 9.35 -14.33
C ILE A 114 12.12 7.93 -13.85
N ARG A 115 12.04 6.96 -14.76
CA ARG A 115 12.32 5.54 -14.49
C ARG A 115 13.68 5.35 -13.81
N THR A 116 14.71 5.96 -14.37
CA THR A 116 16.08 5.84 -13.87
C THR A 116 16.23 6.44 -12.47
N LYS A 117 15.62 7.60 -12.22
CA LYS A 117 15.68 8.28 -10.91
C LYS A 117 14.92 7.49 -9.84
N ILE A 118 13.70 7.03 -10.16
CA ILE A 118 12.90 6.22 -9.22
C ILE A 118 13.59 4.88 -8.96
N GLY A 119 14.05 4.17 -9.99
CA GLY A 119 14.72 2.89 -9.83
C GLY A 119 15.99 2.95 -8.99
N ARG A 120 16.84 3.98 -9.20
CA ARG A 120 18.03 4.21 -8.34
C ARG A 120 17.65 4.53 -6.91
N SER A 121 16.59 5.32 -6.72
CA SER A 121 16.08 5.61 -5.38
C SER A 121 15.57 4.35 -4.69
N LEU A 122 14.80 3.53 -5.40
CA LEU A 122 14.28 2.27 -4.89
C LEU A 122 15.41 1.31 -4.51
N ALA A 123 16.47 1.22 -5.35
CA ALA A 123 17.66 0.42 -5.04
C ALA A 123 18.35 0.87 -3.75
N GLU A 124 18.56 2.19 -3.59
CA GLU A 124 19.16 2.76 -2.37
C GLU A 124 18.33 2.46 -1.12
N LEU A 125 17.00 2.61 -1.21
CA LEU A 125 16.09 2.30 -0.10
C LEU A 125 16.04 0.80 0.20
N ALA A 126 16.10 -0.04 -0.82
CA ALA A 126 16.15 -1.49 -0.68
C ALA A 126 17.44 -1.95 0.04
N ASP A 127 18.58 -1.33 -0.28
CA ASP A 127 19.84 -1.58 0.40
C ASP A 127 19.80 -1.16 1.89
N ILE A 128 19.06 -0.09 2.23
CA ILE A 128 18.81 0.33 3.62
C ILE A 128 17.87 -0.66 4.33
N ALA A 129 16.85 -1.17 3.66
CA ALA A 129 15.84 -2.05 4.23
C ALA A 129 16.35 -3.48 4.47
N ALA A 130 17.28 -3.96 3.63
CA ALA A 130 17.78 -5.34 3.65
C ALA A 130 18.33 -5.80 5.02
N PRO A 131 19.15 -5.03 5.76
CA PRO A 131 19.67 -5.43 7.09
C PRO A 131 18.58 -5.59 8.15
N PHE A 132 17.40 -5.03 7.93
CA PHE A 132 16.25 -5.16 8.81
C PHE A 132 15.34 -6.33 8.43
N GLY A 133 15.59 -7.00 7.29
CA GLY A 133 14.73 -8.06 6.75
C GLY A 133 13.42 -7.52 6.17
N VAL A 134 13.38 -6.25 5.76
CA VAL A 134 12.17 -5.58 5.24
C VAL A 134 12.20 -5.60 3.70
N ARG A 135 11.07 -5.97 3.10
CA ARG A 135 10.82 -5.82 1.67
C ARG A 135 10.14 -4.49 1.38
N LEU A 136 10.42 -3.93 0.20
CA LEU A 136 9.76 -2.71 -0.28
C LEU A 136 8.68 -3.05 -1.30
N ALA A 137 7.44 -2.61 -1.05
CA ALA A 137 6.31 -2.73 -1.97
C ALA A 137 6.14 -1.42 -2.74
N LEU A 138 6.55 -1.39 -4.01
CA LEU A 138 6.36 -0.23 -4.89
C LEU A 138 4.94 -0.21 -5.40
N GLU A 139 4.25 0.91 -5.22
CA GLU A 139 2.92 1.14 -5.78
C GLU A 139 2.97 2.13 -6.94
N PRO A 140 2.53 1.74 -8.16
CA PRO A 140 2.22 2.70 -9.21
C PRO A 140 0.92 3.44 -8.88
N VAL A 141 0.93 4.76 -9.00
CA VAL A 141 -0.19 5.63 -8.59
C VAL A 141 -0.75 6.36 -9.81
N SER A 142 -2.02 6.16 -10.12
CA SER A 142 -2.66 6.57 -11.39
C SER A 142 -2.57 8.06 -11.73
N PHE A 143 -2.41 8.92 -10.74
CA PHE A 143 -2.26 10.38 -10.92
C PHE A 143 -0.80 10.85 -10.75
N ALA A 144 0.17 9.93 -10.77
CA ALA A 144 1.61 10.21 -10.75
C ALA A 144 2.28 9.83 -12.10
N PRO A 145 3.51 10.26 -12.36
CA PRO A 145 4.25 9.84 -13.55
C PRO A 145 4.48 8.33 -13.67
N LEU A 146 4.63 7.65 -12.54
CA LEU A 146 4.65 6.18 -12.44
C LEU A 146 3.23 5.68 -12.14
N HIS A 147 2.47 5.25 -13.17
CA HIS A 147 1.04 4.98 -13.05
C HIS A 147 0.57 3.67 -13.69
N THR A 148 1.44 2.93 -14.38
CA THR A 148 1.10 1.63 -14.97
C THR A 148 1.94 0.50 -14.42
N LEU A 149 1.44 -0.74 -14.56
CA LEU A 149 2.19 -1.94 -14.21
C LEU A 149 3.48 -2.06 -15.03
N ALA A 150 3.41 -1.85 -16.36
CA ALA A 150 4.58 -1.90 -17.22
C ALA A 150 5.68 -0.94 -16.77
N GLN A 151 5.32 0.29 -16.41
CA GLN A 151 6.27 1.26 -15.85
C GLN A 151 6.87 0.81 -14.52
N ALA A 152 6.05 0.20 -13.64
CA ALA A 152 6.55 -0.31 -12.37
C ALA A 152 7.56 -1.45 -12.55
N LEU A 153 7.32 -2.37 -13.48
CA LEU A 153 8.27 -3.42 -13.84
C LEU A 153 9.59 -2.86 -14.36
N GLU A 154 9.55 -1.84 -15.25
CA GLU A 154 10.76 -1.16 -15.70
C GLU A 154 11.55 -0.52 -14.53
N VAL A 155 10.86 0.02 -13.53
CA VAL A 155 11.50 0.59 -12.32
C VAL A 155 12.12 -0.51 -11.47
N LEU A 156 11.46 -1.66 -11.29
CA LEU A 156 12.02 -2.82 -10.59
C LEU A 156 13.29 -3.34 -11.27
N ASP A 157 13.30 -3.41 -12.61
CA ASP A 157 14.46 -3.80 -13.39
C ASP A 157 15.67 -2.87 -13.15
N VAL A 158 15.41 -1.55 -13.13
CA VAL A 158 16.48 -0.57 -12.80
C VAL A 158 16.95 -0.71 -11.36
N ALA A 159 16.05 -0.97 -10.42
CA ALA A 159 16.41 -1.16 -9.01
C ALA A 159 17.26 -2.43 -8.81
N SER A 160 16.91 -3.51 -9.49
CA SER A 160 17.63 -4.79 -9.49
C SER A 160 17.98 -5.27 -8.07
N ARG A 161 16.98 -5.44 -7.23
CA ARG A 161 17.11 -5.91 -5.84
C ARG A 161 16.04 -6.96 -5.52
N ASP A 162 16.44 -8.01 -4.80
CA ASP A 162 15.56 -9.15 -4.48
C ASP A 162 14.51 -8.81 -3.40
N ASN A 163 14.74 -7.76 -2.61
CA ASN A 163 13.82 -7.33 -1.56
C ASN A 163 12.85 -6.21 -2.00
N VAL A 164 12.63 -6.06 -3.31
CA VAL A 164 11.60 -5.19 -3.86
C VAL A 164 10.51 -6.00 -4.56
N GLY A 165 9.31 -5.45 -4.62
CA GLY A 165 8.17 -6.00 -5.35
C GLY A 165 7.07 -4.97 -5.47
N LEU A 166 5.86 -5.42 -5.72
CA LEU A 166 4.71 -4.57 -6.06
C LEU A 166 3.65 -4.56 -4.96
N CYS A 167 3.08 -3.41 -4.72
CA CYS A 167 1.73 -3.25 -4.23
C CYS A 167 0.81 -3.17 -5.47
N VAL A 168 -0.07 -4.15 -5.62
CA VAL A 168 -1.02 -4.25 -6.73
C VAL A 168 -2.35 -3.68 -6.27
N ASP A 169 -2.58 -2.39 -6.48
CA ASP A 169 -3.84 -1.73 -6.14
C ASP A 169 -4.81 -1.75 -7.32
N THR A 170 -6.00 -2.30 -7.10
CA THR A 170 -7.03 -2.42 -8.14
C THR A 170 -7.49 -1.08 -8.69
N PHE A 171 -7.58 -0.04 -7.85
CA PHE A 171 -7.92 1.31 -8.28
C PHE A 171 -6.82 1.93 -9.13
N HIS A 172 -5.58 1.93 -8.64
CA HIS A 172 -4.48 2.58 -9.35
C HIS A 172 -4.15 1.90 -10.67
N LEU A 173 -4.17 0.58 -10.75
CA LEU A 173 -3.91 -0.12 -12.00
C LEU A 173 -5.01 0.13 -13.02
N TRP A 174 -6.29 0.04 -12.62
CA TRP A 174 -7.40 0.26 -13.53
C TRP A 174 -7.49 1.71 -14.01
N THR A 175 -7.41 2.68 -13.10
CA THR A 175 -7.48 4.12 -13.44
C THR A 175 -6.22 4.62 -14.14
N GLY A 176 -5.08 3.96 -13.95
CA GLY A 176 -3.82 4.18 -14.67
C GLY A 176 -3.80 3.56 -16.07
N GLY A 177 -4.82 2.75 -16.42
CA GLY A 177 -4.97 2.17 -17.76
C GLY A 177 -4.21 0.85 -17.95
N THR A 178 -3.83 0.15 -16.88
CA THR A 178 -3.21 -1.18 -16.97
C THR A 178 -4.26 -2.22 -17.38
N PRO A 179 -4.06 -2.98 -18.46
CA PRO A 179 -4.91 -4.09 -18.83
C PRO A 179 -4.81 -5.25 -17.85
N TRP A 180 -5.93 -5.93 -17.56
CA TRP A 180 -5.94 -7.06 -16.62
C TRP A 180 -5.17 -8.30 -17.12
N ASP A 181 -4.97 -8.45 -18.42
CA ASP A 181 -4.14 -9.52 -18.99
C ASP A 181 -2.64 -9.32 -18.70
N GLU A 182 -2.17 -8.07 -18.59
CA GLU A 182 -0.81 -7.78 -18.11
C GLU A 182 -0.66 -8.18 -16.62
N VAL A 183 -1.69 -7.92 -15.80
CA VAL A 183 -1.70 -8.34 -14.40
C VAL A 183 -1.70 -9.86 -14.27
N ALA A 184 -2.49 -10.57 -15.09
CA ALA A 184 -2.57 -12.03 -15.09
C ALA A 184 -1.25 -12.71 -15.51
N ALA A 185 -0.37 -12.00 -16.22
CA ALA A 185 0.95 -12.48 -16.64
C ALA A 185 2.07 -12.21 -15.62
N LEU A 186 1.79 -11.55 -14.49
CA LEU A 186 2.79 -11.27 -13.47
C LEU A 186 3.36 -12.55 -12.84
N ASP A 187 4.65 -12.53 -12.55
CA ASP A 187 5.26 -13.48 -11.61
C ASP A 187 4.69 -13.21 -10.20
N PRO A 188 4.00 -14.18 -9.58
CA PRO A 188 3.41 -13.98 -8.25
C PRO A 188 4.43 -13.62 -7.16
N SER A 189 5.71 -13.96 -7.34
CA SER A 189 6.77 -13.61 -6.39
C SER A 189 7.04 -12.11 -6.31
N LEU A 190 6.68 -11.35 -7.35
CA LEU A 190 6.75 -9.90 -7.37
C LEU A 190 5.61 -9.23 -6.60
N ILE A 191 4.47 -9.91 -6.42
CA ILE A 191 3.32 -9.35 -5.72
C ILE A 191 3.54 -9.49 -4.22
N ILE A 192 3.67 -8.37 -3.52
CA ILE A 192 3.83 -8.34 -2.05
C ILE A 192 2.47 -8.23 -1.37
N VAL A 193 1.61 -7.36 -1.89
CA VAL A 193 0.27 -7.09 -1.37
C VAL A 193 -0.67 -6.72 -2.51
N VAL A 194 -1.94 -7.03 -2.33
CA VAL A 194 -3.03 -6.56 -3.19
C VAL A 194 -3.91 -5.62 -2.39
N HIS A 195 -4.14 -4.41 -2.91
CA HIS A 195 -5.15 -3.50 -2.38
C HIS A 195 -6.44 -3.62 -3.16
N ILE A 196 -7.53 -3.86 -2.42
CA ILE A 196 -8.89 -3.86 -2.95
C ILE A 196 -9.50 -2.50 -2.64
N SER A 197 -9.72 -1.74 -3.68
CA SER A 197 -10.41 -0.46 -3.66
C SER A 197 -11.50 -0.47 -4.72
N ASP A 198 -12.57 0.28 -4.52
CA ASP A 198 -13.58 0.54 -5.53
C ASP A 198 -13.81 2.06 -5.66
N VAL A 199 -14.48 2.49 -6.69
CA VAL A 199 -14.52 3.89 -7.06
C VAL A 199 -15.86 4.28 -7.66
N THR A 200 -16.34 5.49 -7.31
CA THR A 200 -17.45 6.13 -8.04
C THR A 200 -16.98 6.68 -9.39
N PRO A 201 -17.90 7.02 -10.30
CA PRO A 201 -17.53 7.78 -11.50
C PRO A 201 -16.76 9.03 -11.12
N ARG A 202 -15.64 9.28 -11.82
CA ARG A 202 -14.73 10.40 -11.55
C ARG A 202 -15.47 11.74 -11.47
N LYS A 203 -15.17 12.52 -10.43
CA LYS A 203 -15.80 13.82 -10.15
C LYS A 203 -15.05 14.99 -10.75
N GLY A 204 -13.76 14.83 -11.08
CA GLY A 204 -12.89 15.86 -11.62
C GLY A 204 -12.30 15.51 -12.98
N GLU A 205 -11.33 16.30 -13.45
CA GLU A 205 -10.61 16.04 -14.70
C GLU A 205 -9.60 14.91 -14.56
N GLU A 206 -8.96 14.79 -13.38
CA GLU A 206 -8.00 13.74 -13.04
C GLU A 206 -8.53 12.88 -11.88
N TRP A 207 -8.08 11.64 -11.80
CA TRP A 207 -8.31 10.78 -10.65
C TRP A 207 -7.55 11.26 -9.42
N SER A 208 -8.10 10.99 -8.24
CA SER A 208 -7.48 11.27 -6.94
C SER A 208 -7.76 10.16 -5.95
N ASP A 209 -6.98 10.08 -4.87
CA ASP A 209 -7.21 9.11 -3.79
C ASP A 209 -8.61 9.18 -3.21
N THR A 210 -9.21 10.35 -3.16
CA THR A 210 -10.57 10.54 -2.61
C THR A 210 -11.69 10.05 -3.52
N ASP A 211 -11.38 9.58 -4.73
CA ASP A 211 -12.36 8.91 -5.60
C ASP A 211 -12.60 7.45 -5.18
N ARG A 212 -11.72 6.88 -4.32
CA ARG A 212 -11.89 5.58 -3.65
C ARG A 212 -12.86 5.71 -2.47
N ASP A 213 -14.10 6.12 -2.74
CA ASP A 213 -15.07 6.60 -1.75
C ASP A 213 -16.29 5.70 -1.56
N VAL A 214 -16.28 4.49 -2.14
CA VAL A 214 -17.35 3.51 -2.00
C VAL A 214 -16.85 2.18 -1.46
N LEU A 215 -17.77 1.43 -0.84
CA LEU A 215 -17.48 0.08 -0.38
C LEU A 215 -17.19 -0.85 -1.58
N PRO A 216 -16.28 -1.82 -1.43
CA PRO A 216 -15.99 -2.77 -2.50
C PRO A 216 -17.23 -3.45 -3.05
N GLY A 217 -17.43 -3.37 -4.37
CA GLY A 217 -18.57 -3.90 -5.09
C GLY A 217 -19.73 -2.93 -5.29
N ASP A 218 -19.68 -1.71 -4.74
CA ASP A 218 -20.69 -0.68 -4.95
C ASP A 218 -20.27 0.36 -6.00
N GLY A 219 -19.04 0.25 -6.52
CA GLY A 219 -18.49 1.18 -7.50
C GLY A 219 -18.58 0.71 -8.94
N ILE A 220 -17.76 1.31 -9.78
CA ILE A 220 -17.69 1.04 -11.22
C ILE A 220 -16.47 0.22 -11.64
N LEU A 221 -15.54 -0.03 -10.72
CA LEU A 221 -14.33 -0.78 -11.03
C LEU A 221 -14.70 -2.26 -11.29
N PRO A 222 -14.21 -2.87 -12.39
CA PRO A 222 -14.47 -4.28 -12.70
C PRO A 222 -13.66 -5.20 -11.75
N LEU A 223 -14.01 -5.17 -10.46
CA LEU A 223 -13.27 -5.87 -9.41
C LEU A 223 -13.19 -7.38 -9.63
N LYS A 224 -14.25 -7.99 -10.16
CA LYS A 224 -14.26 -9.44 -10.43
C LYS A 224 -13.20 -9.84 -11.45
N GLU A 225 -13.08 -9.05 -12.52
CA GLU A 225 -12.06 -9.25 -13.56
C GLU A 225 -10.65 -9.03 -13.01
N GLY A 226 -10.45 -7.96 -12.22
CA GLY A 226 -9.17 -7.68 -11.57
C GLY A 226 -8.76 -8.77 -10.59
N ILE A 227 -9.67 -9.22 -9.73
CA ILE A 227 -9.43 -10.33 -8.80
C ILE A 227 -9.11 -11.62 -9.55
N ALA A 228 -9.84 -11.93 -10.63
CA ALA A 228 -9.59 -13.11 -11.45
C ALA A 228 -8.20 -13.04 -12.11
N ALA A 229 -7.79 -11.88 -12.62
CA ALA A 229 -6.47 -11.67 -13.19
C ALA A 229 -5.34 -11.88 -12.16
N ILE A 230 -5.49 -11.31 -10.96
CA ILE A 230 -4.50 -11.48 -9.89
C ILE A 230 -4.42 -12.95 -9.45
N ARG A 231 -5.56 -13.65 -9.32
CA ARG A 231 -5.60 -15.08 -9.00
C ARG A 231 -4.98 -15.95 -10.07
N ALA A 232 -5.10 -15.57 -11.34
CA ALA A 232 -4.50 -16.30 -12.46
C ALA A 232 -2.97 -16.35 -12.36
N THR A 233 -2.32 -15.39 -11.67
CA THR A 233 -0.88 -15.43 -11.37
C THR A 233 -0.48 -16.56 -10.43
N GLY A 234 -1.42 -17.08 -9.61
CA GLY A 234 -1.15 -18.00 -8.51
C GLY A 234 -0.83 -17.30 -7.18
N TYR A 235 -1.01 -15.99 -7.07
CA TYR A 235 -0.79 -15.25 -5.82
C TYR A 235 -1.73 -15.71 -4.70
N ASP A 236 -1.15 -16.06 -3.55
CA ASP A 236 -1.86 -16.53 -2.34
C ASP A 236 -1.46 -15.76 -1.07
N GLY A 237 -1.06 -14.50 -1.24
CA GLY A 237 -0.58 -13.65 -0.15
C GLY A 237 -1.67 -12.81 0.54
N LEU A 238 -1.32 -11.56 0.84
CA LEU A 238 -2.15 -10.58 1.53
C LEU A 238 -3.07 -9.83 0.56
N TRP A 239 -4.37 -9.85 0.84
CA TRP A 239 -5.37 -8.99 0.22
C TRP A 239 -5.86 -8.00 1.28
N SER A 240 -5.65 -6.73 1.05
CA SER A 240 -5.96 -5.67 2.00
C SER A 240 -7.00 -4.72 1.43
N VAL A 241 -8.01 -4.38 2.24
CA VAL A 241 -9.04 -3.45 1.78
C VAL A 241 -8.63 -2.02 2.11
N GLU A 242 -8.67 -1.17 1.09
CA GLU A 242 -8.36 0.24 1.22
C GLU A 242 -9.50 1.12 0.69
N LEU A 243 -10.06 1.94 1.58
CA LEU A 243 -11.13 2.89 1.27
C LEU A 243 -10.72 4.27 1.81
N LEU A 244 -10.71 5.30 0.96
CA LEU A 244 -10.34 6.66 1.34
C LEU A 244 -11.51 7.65 1.16
N GLY A 245 -12.72 7.19 1.49
CA GLY A 245 -13.94 7.97 1.37
C GLY A 245 -14.28 8.76 2.64
N ALA A 246 -14.26 10.09 2.58
CA ALA A 246 -14.54 10.96 3.72
C ALA A 246 -15.91 10.69 4.37
N TYR A 247 -16.93 10.33 3.58
CA TYR A 247 -18.25 9.96 4.09
C TYR A 247 -18.19 8.74 5.03
N HIS A 248 -17.42 7.71 4.65
CA HIS A 248 -17.31 6.49 5.44
C HIS A 248 -16.43 6.67 6.68
N TRP A 249 -15.50 7.64 6.69
CA TRP A 249 -14.72 7.95 7.89
C TRP A 249 -15.57 8.49 9.05
N GLU A 250 -16.79 8.99 8.76
CA GLU A 250 -17.74 9.44 9.78
C GLU A 250 -18.58 8.28 10.38
N TRP A 251 -18.46 7.06 9.84
CA TRP A 251 -19.13 5.90 10.41
C TRP A 251 -18.45 5.46 11.70
N ASP A 252 -19.17 4.66 12.51
CA ASP A 252 -18.50 3.88 13.57
C ASP A 252 -17.40 3.02 12.92
N PRO A 253 -16.13 3.18 13.35
CA PRO A 253 -15.02 2.56 12.65
C PRO A 253 -15.00 1.02 12.78
N VAL A 254 -15.65 0.45 13.81
CA VAL A 254 -15.83 -1.01 13.93
C VAL A 254 -16.83 -1.52 12.91
N VAL A 255 -17.95 -0.79 12.75
CA VAL A 255 -18.97 -1.11 11.75
C VAL A 255 -18.39 -1.01 10.35
N LEU A 256 -17.62 0.06 10.08
CA LEU A 256 -16.95 0.22 8.79
C LEU A 256 -15.98 -0.92 8.50
N ALA A 257 -15.08 -1.24 9.43
CA ALA A 257 -14.11 -2.30 9.28
C ALA A 257 -14.78 -3.67 9.04
N TRP A 258 -15.87 -3.95 9.76
CA TRP A 258 -16.64 -5.18 9.60
C TRP A 258 -17.32 -5.24 8.21
N GLU A 259 -17.91 -4.14 7.74
CA GLU A 259 -18.57 -4.10 6.43
C GLU A 259 -17.56 -4.22 5.27
N LEU A 260 -16.40 -3.54 5.38
CA LEU A 260 -15.29 -3.68 4.43
C LEU A 260 -14.82 -5.13 4.33
N LYS A 261 -14.63 -5.78 5.46
CA LYS A 261 -14.23 -7.20 5.52
C LYS A 261 -15.26 -8.09 4.82
N ARG A 262 -16.51 -7.99 5.21
CA ARG A 262 -17.62 -8.79 4.68
C ARG A 262 -17.73 -8.65 3.14
N ARG A 263 -17.63 -7.43 2.62
CA ARG A 263 -17.69 -7.13 1.19
C ARG A 263 -16.51 -7.74 0.44
N THR A 264 -15.32 -7.56 0.98
CA THR A 264 -14.10 -8.11 0.38
C THR A 264 -14.12 -9.64 0.38
N GLU A 265 -14.55 -10.28 1.48
CA GLU A 265 -14.71 -11.73 1.55
C GLU A 265 -15.71 -12.23 0.49
N SER A 266 -16.83 -11.53 0.27
CA SER A 266 -17.81 -11.90 -0.75
C SER A 266 -17.21 -11.83 -2.17
N LEU A 267 -16.45 -10.77 -2.48
CA LEU A 267 -15.78 -10.65 -3.78
C LEU A 267 -14.69 -11.71 -3.97
N LEU A 268 -14.01 -12.10 -2.90
CA LEU A 268 -12.98 -13.12 -2.94
C LEU A 268 -13.55 -14.55 -2.87
N ALA A 269 -14.83 -14.78 -2.59
CA ALA A 269 -15.46 -16.09 -2.59
C ALA A 269 -15.96 -16.53 -3.98
N ASP A 270 -16.25 -15.56 -4.86
CA ASP A 270 -16.69 -15.77 -6.24
C ASP A 270 -15.52 -16.13 -7.17
#